data_fdb59773944c233f1337d2dfbcce64c2
#
_entry.id   fdb59773944c233f1337d2dfbcce64c2
#
_cell.length_a   1.000
_cell.length_b   1.000
_cell.length_c   1.000
_cell.angle_alpha   90.00
_cell.angle_beta   90.00
_cell.angle_gamma   90.00
#
_symmetry.space_group_name_H-M   'P 1'
#
loop_
_entity.id
_entity.type
_entity.pdbx_description
1 polymer ?
#
loop_
_entity_poly.entity_id
_entity_poly.type
_entity_poly.pdbx_seq_one_letter_code
_entity_poly.pdbx_strand_id
1 'polypeptide(L)'
;MQSISLAELPMSKLTELICSNSVTPGAGAAAALTLALAAACGGKAVSISLKHSNDAPLHLALNRFQELCRCALQEADDDAEAFAAWVRERSAHATDELIESEERMARLVNALLVTISEVEPLIRPNMVGDLIAAKSLASAAKTIQMTNEAEAKGERSRQ
;
A
#
# COMPACT_ATOMS: atom_id res chain seq x y z
N MET A 1 23.74 -5.43 -9.92
CA MET A 1 23.57 -4.74 -8.64
C MET A 1 22.14 -5.02 -8.18
N GLN A 2 21.95 -5.64 -7.02
CA GLN A 2 20.62 -5.74 -6.44
C GLN A 2 20.17 -4.32 -6.10
N SER A 3 19.00 -3.92 -6.58
CA SER A 3 18.38 -2.67 -6.17
C SER A 3 18.02 -2.79 -4.68
N ILE A 4 18.35 -1.77 -3.88
CA ILE A 4 17.94 -1.71 -2.48
C ILE A 4 16.43 -1.46 -2.49
N SER A 5 15.66 -2.27 -1.71
CA SER A 5 14.23 -2.07 -1.56
C SER A 5 13.91 -0.69 -1.00
N LEU A 6 12.88 -0.04 -1.51
CA LEU A 6 12.41 1.26 -1.01
C LEU A 6 12.04 1.19 0.49
N ALA A 7 11.55 0.03 0.93
CA ALA A 7 11.21 -0.22 2.33
C ALA A 7 12.42 -0.26 3.27
N GLU A 8 13.62 -0.52 2.75
CA GLU A 8 14.87 -0.57 3.53
C GLU A 8 15.60 0.79 3.59
N LEU A 9 15.14 1.77 2.81
CA LEU A 9 15.72 3.10 2.82
C LEU A 9 15.35 3.87 4.10
N PRO A 10 16.28 4.66 4.66
CA PRO A 10 15.91 5.66 5.67
C PRO A 10 14.81 6.57 5.11
N MET A 11 13.83 6.94 5.93
CA MET A 11 12.70 7.79 5.52
C MET A 11 13.16 9.11 4.88
N SER A 12 14.24 9.73 5.40
CA SER A 12 14.83 10.94 4.82
C SER A 12 15.30 10.71 3.37
N LYS A 13 15.93 9.55 3.11
CA LYS A 13 16.40 9.23 1.77
C LYS A 13 15.26 8.90 0.81
N LEU A 14 14.24 8.20 1.28
CA LEU A 14 13.04 7.91 0.52
C LEU A 14 12.32 9.20 0.09
N THR A 15 12.12 10.13 1.03
CA THR A 15 11.47 11.43 0.73
C THR A 15 12.28 12.29 -0.23
N GLU A 16 13.62 12.28 -0.12
CA GLU A 16 14.50 12.93 -1.11
C GLU A 16 14.30 12.35 -2.52
N LEU A 17 14.22 11.02 -2.63
CA LEU A 17 14.03 10.34 -3.91
C LEU A 17 12.67 10.68 -4.53
N ILE A 18 11.58 10.62 -3.75
CA ILE A 18 10.24 10.98 -4.22
C ILE A 18 10.18 12.46 -4.66
N CYS A 19 10.90 13.35 -3.96
CA CYS A 19 10.96 14.78 -4.29
C CYS A 19 11.92 15.11 -5.46
N SER A 20 12.68 14.13 -5.93
CA SER A 20 13.67 14.33 -7.00
C SER A 20 13.01 14.37 -8.38
N ASN A 21 13.82 14.63 -9.41
CA ASN A 21 13.40 14.52 -10.82
C ASN A 21 13.61 13.11 -11.40
N SER A 22 13.85 12.11 -10.57
CA SER A 22 13.96 10.71 -11.00
C SER A 22 12.60 10.21 -11.48
N VAL A 23 12.62 9.26 -12.41
CA VAL A 23 11.39 8.62 -12.94
C VAL A 23 10.65 7.89 -11.82
N THR A 24 11.38 7.24 -10.94
CA THR A 24 10.85 6.50 -9.77
C THR A 24 11.73 6.76 -8.54
N PRO A 25 11.18 6.59 -7.32
CA PRO A 25 9.79 6.27 -6.98
C PRO A 25 8.84 7.46 -7.18
N GLY A 26 7.58 7.17 -7.51
CA GLY A 26 6.53 8.16 -7.74
C GLY A 26 5.29 7.97 -6.86
N ALA A 27 4.15 8.39 -7.38
CA ALA A 27 2.88 8.37 -6.66
C ALA A 27 2.42 6.94 -6.29
N GLY A 28 2.62 5.95 -7.17
CA GLY A 28 2.25 4.56 -6.94
C GLY A 28 3.06 3.95 -5.78
N ALA A 29 4.39 4.07 -5.81
CA ALA A 29 5.24 3.64 -4.71
C ALA A 29 4.88 4.36 -3.39
N ALA A 30 4.58 5.67 -3.43
CA ALA A 30 4.15 6.42 -2.25
C ALA A 30 2.80 5.92 -1.72
N ALA A 31 1.86 5.56 -2.59
CA ALA A 31 0.57 4.96 -2.20
C ALA A 31 0.76 3.59 -1.53
N ALA A 32 1.62 2.74 -2.08
CA ALA A 32 1.92 1.42 -1.51
C ALA A 32 2.57 1.54 -0.11
N LEU A 33 3.55 2.42 0.05
CA LEU A 33 4.16 2.70 1.36
C LEU A 33 3.14 3.29 2.36
N THR A 34 2.23 4.15 1.89
CA THR A 34 1.13 4.68 2.70
C THR A 34 0.19 3.57 3.15
N LEU A 35 -0.10 2.60 2.27
CA LEU A 35 -0.91 1.43 2.60
C LEU A 35 -0.23 0.52 3.64
N ALA A 36 1.10 0.37 3.55
CA ALA A 36 1.88 -0.36 4.55
C ALA A 36 1.79 0.29 5.93
N LEU A 37 1.89 1.63 6.01
CA LEU A 37 1.69 2.38 7.25
C LEU A 37 0.26 2.24 7.79
N ALA A 38 -0.75 2.25 6.91
CA ALA A 38 -2.13 1.99 7.28
C ALA A 38 -2.31 0.61 7.93
N ALA A 39 -1.74 -0.42 7.31
CA ALA A 39 -1.75 -1.79 7.85
C ALA A 39 -1.03 -1.88 9.19
N ALA A 40 0.10 -1.21 9.35
CA ALA A 40 0.85 -1.16 10.61
C ALA A 40 0.04 -0.49 11.74
N CYS A 41 -0.66 0.61 11.46
CA CYS A 41 -1.55 1.28 12.43
C CYS A 41 -2.70 0.36 12.86
N GLY A 42 -3.37 -0.30 11.90
CA GLY A 42 -4.43 -1.28 12.19
C GLY A 42 -3.91 -2.45 13.01
N GLY A 43 -2.77 -3.01 12.64
CA GLY A 43 -2.10 -4.08 13.36
C GLY A 43 -1.74 -3.70 14.80
N LYS A 44 -1.29 -2.46 15.03
CA LYS A 44 -1.03 -1.92 16.37
C LYS A 44 -2.31 -1.86 17.20
N ALA A 45 -3.41 -1.34 16.65
CA ALA A 45 -4.68 -1.26 17.34
C ALA A 45 -5.18 -2.64 17.80
N VAL A 46 -5.08 -3.64 16.93
CA VAL A 46 -5.41 -5.03 17.22
C VAL A 46 -4.47 -5.63 18.26
N SER A 47 -3.16 -5.48 18.09
CA SER A 47 -2.14 -6.03 19.00
C SER A 47 -2.31 -5.54 20.45
N ILE A 48 -2.61 -4.25 20.63
CA ILE A 48 -2.87 -3.68 21.96
C ILE A 48 -4.21 -4.18 22.54
N SER A 49 -5.25 -4.31 21.69
CA SER A 49 -6.55 -4.85 22.12
C SER A 49 -6.44 -6.29 22.59
N LEU A 50 -5.62 -7.11 21.92
CA LEU A 50 -5.34 -8.51 22.29
C LEU A 50 -4.65 -8.68 23.66
N LYS A 51 -3.93 -7.67 24.18
CA LYS A 51 -3.35 -7.75 25.53
C LYS A 51 -4.40 -7.90 26.64
N HIS A 52 -5.64 -7.62 26.33
CA HIS A 52 -6.75 -7.61 27.28
C HIS A 52 -7.92 -8.51 26.88
N SER A 53 -7.80 -9.23 25.78
CA SER A 53 -8.78 -10.22 25.33
C SER A 53 -8.05 -11.35 24.58
N ASN A 54 -8.67 -12.52 24.52
CA ASN A 54 -8.14 -13.65 23.73
C ASN A 54 -9.09 -13.95 22.57
N ASP A 55 -9.46 -12.89 21.83
CA ASP A 55 -10.42 -12.96 20.74
C ASP A 55 -9.79 -13.59 19.49
N ALA A 56 -10.30 -14.73 19.05
CA ALA A 56 -9.81 -15.40 17.84
C ALA A 56 -9.92 -14.53 16.57
N PRO A 57 -11.00 -13.76 16.34
CA PRO A 57 -11.07 -12.80 15.25
C PRO A 57 -9.95 -11.77 15.24
N LEU A 58 -9.55 -11.25 16.40
CA LEU A 58 -8.44 -10.29 16.50
C LEU A 58 -7.10 -10.92 16.18
N HIS A 59 -6.85 -12.18 16.56
CA HIS A 59 -5.63 -12.91 16.19
C HIS A 59 -5.54 -13.10 14.67
N LEU A 60 -6.63 -13.48 14.02
CA LEU A 60 -6.68 -13.60 12.56
C LEU A 60 -6.45 -12.25 11.87
N ALA A 61 -7.06 -11.20 12.39
CA ALA A 61 -6.89 -9.86 11.84
C ALA A 61 -5.44 -9.36 12.01
N LEU A 62 -4.77 -9.63 13.12
CA LEU A 62 -3.37 -9.26 13.31
C LEU A 62 -2.48 -9.89 12.23
N ASN A 63 -2.67 -11.17 11.96
CA ASN A 63 -1.93 -11.86 10.89
C ASN A 63 -2.21 -11.25 9.51
N ARG A 64 -3.47 -10.90 9.24
CA ARG A 64 -3.86 -10.22 7.99
C ARG A 64 -3.20 -8.84 7.85
N PHE A 65 -3.18 -8.03 8.92
CA PHE A 65 -2.49 -6.73 8.89
C PHE A 65 -0.99 -6.87 8.64
N GLN A 66 -0.34 -7.85 9.26
CA GLN A 66 1.09 -8.11 9.05
C GLN A 66 1.38 -8.52 7.60
N GLU A 67 0.57 -9.41 7.04
CA GLU A 67 0.72 -9.84 5.65
C GLU A 67 0.43 -8.69 4.67
N LEU A 68 -0.63 -7.91 4.88
CA LEU A 68 -0.95 -6.75 4.05
C LEU A 68 0.16 -5.69 4.11
N CYS A 69 0.76 -5.48 5.29
CA CYS A 69 1.91 -4.58 5.43
C CYS A 69 3.09 -5.07 4.58
N ARG A 70 3.43 -6.36 4.66
CA ARG A 70 4.52 -6.96 3.89
C ARG A 70 4.27 -6.87 2.38
N CYS A 71 3.05 -7.21 1.95
CA CYS A 71 2.69 -7.14 0.53
C CYS A 71 2.71 -5.70 0.01
N ALA A 72 2.25 -4.73 0.79
CA ALA A 72 2.27 -3.33 0.39
C ALA A 72 3.70 -2.76 0.29
N LEU A 73 4.62 -3.19 1.16
CA LEU A 73 6.04 -2.83 1.04
C LEU A 73 6.66 -3.39 -0.24
N GLN A 74 6.35 -4.64 -0.60
CA GLN A 74 6.81 -5.25 -1.86
C GLN A 74 6.20 -4.53 -3.07
N GLU A 75 4.91 -4.19 -3.03
CA GLU A 75 4.24 -3.49 -4.14
C GLU A 75 4.85 -2.11 -4.41
N ALA A 76 5.47 -1.46 -3.42
CA ALA A 76 6.18 -0.20 -3.64
C ALA A 76 7.38 -0.36 -4.58
N ASP A 77 8.12 -1.45 -4.45
CA ASP A 77 9.24 -1.78 -5.34
C ASP A 77 8.74 -2.22 -6.73
N ASP A 78 7.70 -3.07 -6.75
CA ASP A 78 7.10 -3.61 -7.97
C ASP A 78 6.49 -2.49 -8.84
N ASP A 79 5.78 -1.52 -8.22
CA ASP A 79 5.27 -0.34 -8.90
C ASP A 79 6.39 0.51 -9.52
N ALA A 80 7.43 0.79 -8.73
CA ALA A 80 8.56 1.58 -9.20
C ALA A 80 9.24 0.92 -10.40
N GLU A 81 9.37 -0.40 -10.40
CA GLU A 81 9.97 -1.17 -11.49
C GLU A 81 9.08 -1.18 -12.73
N ALA A 82 7.77 -1.45 -12.57
CA ALA A 82 6.79 -1.46 -13.65
C ALA A 82 6.69 -0.08 -14.33
N PHE A 83 6.65 0.99 -13.53
CA PHE A 83 6.60 2.35 -14.08
C PHE A 83 7.90 2.72 -14.81
N ALA A 84 9.06 2.38 -14.27
CA ALA A 84 10.35 2.61 -14.95
C ALA A 84 10.44 1.84 -16.28
N ALA A 85 9.96 0.60 -16.32
CA ALA A 85 9.88 -0.19 -17.54
C ALA A 85 8.94 0.46 -18.57
N TRP A 86 7.77 0.89 -18.15
CA TRP A 86 6.81 1.56 -19.02
C TRP A 86 7.36 2.86 -19.61
N VAL A 87 8.03 3.69 -18.80
CA VAL A 87 8.65 4.94 -19.30
C VAL A 87 9.73 4.66 -20.35
N ARG A 88 10.53 3.60 -20.17
CA ARG A 88 11.61 3.21 -21.04
C ARG A 88 11.10 2.62 -22.36
N GLU A 89 10.09 1.78 -22.32
CA GLU A 89 9.68 0.91 -23.42
C GLU A 89 8.50 1.46 -24.21
N ARG A 90 7.55 2.12 -23.52
CA ARG A 90 6.31 2.63 -24.12
C ARG A 90 5.56 1.56 -24.94
N SER A 91 5.72 0.30 -24.60
CA SER A 91 5.11 -0.84 -25.26
C SER A 91 3.75 -1.20 -24.66
N ALA A 92 2.92 -1.90 -25.44
CA ALA A 92 1.67 -2.45 -24.94
C ALA A 92 1.87 -3.41 -23.76
N HIS A 93 2.92 -4.22 -23.82
CA HIS A 93 3.28 -5.16 -22.74
C HIS A 93 3.62 -4.42 -21.43
N ALA A 94 4.50 -3.40 -21.50
CA ALA A 94 4.84 -2.62 -20.32
C ALA A 94 3.62 -1.84 -19.75
N THR A 95 2.68 -1.44 -20.61
CA THR A 95 1.41 -0.84 -20.16
C THR A 95 0.52 -1.87 -19.46
N ASP A 96 0.44 -3.10 -19.96
CA ASP A 96 -0.31 -4.18 -19.32
C ASP A 96 0.28 -4.54 -17.94
N GLU A 97 1.61 -4.62 -17.82
CA GLU A 97 2.29 -4.83 -16.52
C GLU A 97 2.01 -3.71 -15.51
N LEU A 98 1.98 -2.45 -15.97
CA LEU A 98 1.62 -1.33 -15.12
C LEU A 98 0.16 -1.42 -14.64
N ILE A 99 -0.78 -1.79 -15.52
CA ILE A 99 -2.18 -2.02 -15.15
C ILE A 99 -2.29 -3.16 -14.12
N GLU A 100 -1.57 -4.26 -14.32
CA GLU A 100 -1.55 -5.38 -13.37
C GLU A 100 -1.03 -4.98 -11.99
N SER A 101 -0.01 -4.10 -11.90
CA SER A 101 0.47 -3.52 -10.64
C SER A 101 -0.65 -2.74 -9.94
N GLU A 102 -1.34 -1.84 -10.66
CA GLU A 102 -2.45 -1.08 -10.10
C GLU A 102 -3.63 -1.96 -9.64
N GLU A 103 -3.90 -3.06 -10.33
CA GLU A 103 -4.90 -4.05 -9.92
C GLU A 103 -4.48 -4.83 -8.66
N ARG A 104 -3.18 -5.17 -8.51
CA ARG A 104 -2.66 -5.76 -7.26
C ARG A 104 -2.83 -4.78 -6.10
N MET A 105 -2.46 -3.53 -6.31
CA MET A 105 -2.63 -2.48 -5.32
C MET A 105 -4.09 -2.28 -4.92
N ALA A 106 -5.03 -2.30 -5.87
CA ALA A 106 -6.47 -2.22 -5.60
C ALA A 106 -6.96 -3.37 -4.71
N ARG A 107 -6.48 -4.60 -4.95
CA ARG A 107 -6.80 -5.77 -4.12
C ARG A 107 -6.28 -5.60 -2.68
N LEU A 108 -5.05 -5.11 -2.50
CA LEU A 108 -4.46 -4.86 -1.18
C LEU A 108 -5.25 -3.79 -0.40
N VAL A 109 -5.58 -2.69 -1.05
CA VAL A 109 -6.41 -1.60 -0.48
C VAL A 109 -7.76 -2.12 -0.01
N ASN A 110 -8.47 -2.87 -0.86
CA ASN A 110 -9.78 -3.41 -0.53
C ASN A 110 -9.70 -4.42 0.64
N ALA A 111 -8.71 -5.31 0.62
CA ALA A 111 -8.50 -6.27 1.69
C ALA A 111 -8.21 -5.57 3.03
N LEU A 112 -7.42 -4.49 3.03
CA LEU A 112 -7.14 -3.71 4.23
C LEU A 112 -8.39 -3.01 4.77
N LEU A 113 -9.17 -2.35 3.91
CA LEU A 113 -10.41 -1.66 4.31
C LEU A 113 -11.44 -2.63 4.88
N VAL A 114 -11.57 -3.83 4.30
CA VAL A 114 -12.43 -4.89 4.85
C VAL A 114 -11.93 -5.33 6.22
N THR A 115 -10.63 -5.60 6.38
CA THR A 115 -10.06 -6.02 7.66
C THR A 115 -10.24 -4.94 8.74
N ILE A 116 -10.08 -3.66 8.41
CA ILE A 116 -10.35 -2.55 9.33
C ILE A 116 -11.81 -2.55 9.76
N SER A 117 -12.75 -2.71 8.83
CA SER A 117 -14.19 -2.73 9.12
C SER A 117 -14.59 -3.90 10.03
N GLU A 118 -14.00 -5.08 9.80
CA GLU A 118 -14.26 -6.29 10.61
C GLU A 118 -13.81 -6.13 12.07
N VAL A 119 -12.69 -5.43 12.31
CA VAL A 119 -12.14 -5.27 13.66
C VAL A 119 -12.67 -4.04 14.40
N GLU A 120 -13.23 -3.07 13.71
CA GLU A 120 -13.69 -1.80 14.30
C GLU A 120 -14.54 -1.99 15.56
N PRO A 121 -15.56 -2.89 15.61
CA PRO A 121 -16.35 -3.13 16.80
C PRO A 121 -15.62 -3.85 17.94
N LEU A 122 -14.45 -4.42 17.67
CA LEU A 122 -13.67 -5.24 18.61
C LEU A 122 -12.50 -4.46 19.24
N ILE A 123 -12.19 -3.28 18.68
CA ILE A 123 -11.05 -2.47 19.13
C ILE A 123 -11.37 -1.73 20.42
N ARG A 124 -10.41 -1.72 21.33
CA ARG A 124 -10.51 -0.97 22.59
C ARG A 124 -10.66 0.53 22.34
N PRO A 125 -11.44 1.25 23.18
CA PRO A 125 -11.67 2.69 23.00
C PRO A 125 -10.40 3.53 22.91
N ASN A 126 -9.35 3.16 23.64
CA ASN A 126 -8.07 3.87 23.62
C ASN A 126 -7.21 3.62 22.36
N MET A 127 -7.63 2.70 21.48
CA MET A 127 -6.95 2.38 20.22
C MET A 127 -7.73 2.85 18.98
N VAL A 128 -8.85 3.52 19.17
CA VAL A 128 -9.68 4.04 18.06
C VAL A 128 -8.90 5.04 17.20
N GLY A 129 -8.01 5.84 17.80
CA GLY A 129 -7.16 6.79 17.05
C GLY A 129 -6.25 6.11 16.03
N ASP A 130 -5.61 4.98 16.41
CA ASP A 130 -4.76 4.20 15.48
C ASP A 130 -5.61 3.58 14.36
N LEU A 131 -6.85 3.16 14.65
CA LEU A 131 -7.75 2.61 13.64
C LEU A 131 -8.25 3.69 12.67
N ILE A 132 -8.54 4.91 13.15
CA ILE A 132 -8.87 6.06 12.32
C ILE A 132 -7.68 6.41 11.41
N ALA A 133 -6.45 6.41 11.94
CA ALA A 133 -5.25 6.62 11.13
C ALA A 133 -5.12 5.56 10.03
N ALA A 134 -5.30 4.28 10.36
CA ALA A 134 -5.30 3.19 9.39
C ALA A 134 -6.32 3.42 8.26
N LYS A 135 -7.57 3.77 8.61
CA LYS A 135 -8.64 4.02 7.65
C LYS A 135 -8.36 5.22 6.75
N SER A 136 -7.85 6.30 7.32
CA SER A 136 -7.53 7.53 6.58
C SER A 136 -6.38 7.32 5.60
N LEU A 137 -5.31 6.65 6.03
CA LEU A 137 -4.17 6.33 5.17
C LEU A 137 -4.56 5.35 4.06
N ALA A 138 -5.36 4.31 4.36
CA ALA A 138 -5.86 3.37 3.36
C ALA A 138 -6.75 4.08 2.32
N SER A 139 -7.57 5.04 2.75
CA SER A 139 -8.41 5.84 1.84
C SER A 139 -7.58 6.76 0.94
N ALA A 140 -6.51 7.35 1.47
CA ALA A 140 -5.58 8.16 0.67
C ALA A 140 -4.85 7.29 -0.39
N ALA A 141 -4.34 6.13 0.01
CA ALA A 141 -3.72 5.17 -0.91
C ALA A 141 -4.70 4.72 -2.01
N LYS A 142 -5.97 4.47 -1.66
CA LYS A 142 -7.02 4.14 -2.63
C LYS A 142 -7.23 5.24 -3.67
N THR A 143 -7.28 6.49 -3.24
CA THR A 143 -7.47 7.62 -4.15
C THR A 143 -6.35 7.72 -5.18
N ILE A 144 -5.09 7.56 -4.74
CA ILE A 144 -3.93 7.59 -5.63
C ILE A 144 -3.98 6.41 -6.61
N GLN A 145 -4.21 5.19 -6.10
CA GLN A 145 -4.31 3.98 -6.92
C GLN A 145 -5.36 4.12 -8.02
N MET A 146 -6.57 4.61 -7.70
CA MET A 146 -7.63 4.80 -8.69
C MET A 146 -7.25 5.81 -9.78
N THR A 147 -6.49 6.85 -9.44
CA THR A 147 -6.00 7.84 -10.40
C THR A 147 -4.97 7.20 -11.33
N ASN A 148 -3.98 6.51 -10.79
CA ASN A 148 -2.94 5.84 -11.58
C ASN A 148 -3.52 4.78 -12.51
N GLU A 149 -4.45 3.96 -12.02
CA GLU A 149 -5.13 2.94 -12.82
C GLU A 149 -5.90 3.55 -14.01
N ALA A 150 -6.60 4.67 -13.78
CA ALA A 150 -7.31 5.36 -14.83
C ALA A 150 -6.35 5.92 -15.90
N GLU A 151 -5.20 6.46 -15.48
CA GLU A 151 -4.16 6.95 -16.39
C GLU A 151 -3.55 5.80 -17.21
N ALA A 152 -3.18 4.68 -16.58
CA ALA A 152 -2.60 3.51 -17.25
C ALA A 152 -3.58 2.92 -18.30
N LYS A 153 -4.86 2.79 -17.95
CA LYS A 153 -5.92 2.34 -18.88
C LYS A 153 -6.15 3.33 -20.02
N GLY A 154 -6.05 4.63 -19.76
CA GLY A 154 -6.11 5.67 -20.79
C GLY A 154 -4.95 5.57 -21.78
N GLU A 155 -3.74 5.30 -21.33
CA GLU A 155 -2.58 5.07 -22.20
C GLU A 155 -2.75 3.80 -23.05
N ARG A 156 -3.28 2.70 -22.46
CA ARG A 156 -3.55 1.45 -23.18
C ARG A 156 -4.53 1.65 -24.36
N SER A 157 -5.51 2.51 -24.18
CA SER A 157 -6.51 2.83 -25.21
C SER A 157 -5.97 3.66 -26.39
N ARG A 158 -4.79 4.26 -26.24
CA ARG A 158 -4.13 5.08 -27.28
C ARG A 158 -3.11 4.32 -28.11
N GLN A 159 -2.75 3.13 -27.69
CA GLN A 159 -1.81 2.22 -28.39
C GLN A 159 -2.54 1.27 -29.32
#